data_c883683dc986cc7f6289d6f178103e9a
#
_entry.id   c883683dc986cc7f6289d6f178103e9a
#
_cell.length_a   1.000
_cell.length_b   1.000
_cell.length_c   1.000
_cell.angle_alpha   90.00
_cell.angle_beta   90.00
_cell.angle_gamma   90.00
#
_symmetry.space_group_name_H-M   'P 1'
#
loop_
_entity.id
_entity.type
_entity.pdbx_description
1 polymer ?
#
loop_
_entity_poly.entity_id
_entity_poly.type
_entity_poly.pdbx_seq_one_letter_code
_entity_poly.pdbx_strand_id
1 'polypeptide(L)'
;VGTVSCWHGVTSAVMGNCGVTFAPCKPGDRQMLAEMMESVEDIPADAIMSGLPWDWETYPEYLDSYAKMPKGINVGGMVGHCSVRIAAMGERAVDQHHADADDIVEMCRLVEEAINGGALGFSTSRTYLHQTPDGREVPGTWAAPEELLAIGDVMGRLGKGVFECAVDNDRKVHGMVGEKDRTVIEREVAWMKDLSIRTGRPVTFGFVQNRSDPDGWKYWLELVADANDAGADIRPQTTTRGIGVLFGLANRTPFDNCSRAWRAMRELNFTEKLAKLTDPDFKAQLIAD
;
A
#
# COMPACT_ATOMS: atom_id res chain seq x y z
N VAL A 1 -1.09 -15.72 -16.89
CA VAL A 1 -1.31 -14.81 -15.76
C VAL A 1 -2.80 -14.52 -15.64
N GLY A 2 -3.31 -14.41 -14.40
CA GLY A 2 -4.72 -14.12 -14.13
C GLY A 2 -5.70 -15.30 -14.36
N THR A 3 -5.20 -16.53 -14.50
CA THR A 3 -6.02 -17.71 -14.84
C THR A 3 -7.07 -18.01 -13.78
N VAL A 4 -6.74 -17.93 -12.50
CA VAL A 4 -7.72 -18.20 -11.41
C VAL A 4 -8.84 -17.16 -11.44
N SER A 5 -8.53 -15.88 -11.60
CA SER A 5 -9.52 -14.80 -11.66
C SER A 5 -10.49 -14.97 -12.84
N CYS A 6 -10.00 -15.35 -14.02
CA CYS A 6 -10.86 -15.51 -15.20
C CYS A 6 -11.85 -16.68 -15.06
N TRP A 7 -11.54 -17.71 -14.27
CA TRP A 7 -12.48 -18.78 -13.96
C TRP A 7 -13.70 -18.30 -13.15
N HIS A 8 -13.59 -17.17 -12.50
CA HIS A 8 -14.67 -16.51 -11.76
C HIS A 8 -15.31 -15.35 -12.54
N GLY A 9 -15.11 -15.29 -13.85
CA GLY A 9 -15.72 -14.28 -14.72
C GLY A 9 -15.01 -12.93 -14.75
N VAL A 10 -13.82 -12.80 -14.15
CA VAL A 10 -13.02 -11.58 -14.23
C VAL A 10 -12.43 -11.46 -15.63
N THR A 11 -12.75 -10.39 -16.34
CA THR A 11 -12.26 -10.09 -17.70
C THR A 11 -11.18 -9.02 -17.72
N SER A 12 -11.08 -8.22 -16.67
CA SER A 12 -10.11 -7.13 -16.54
C SER A 12 -9.68 -6.97 -15.09
N ALA A 13 -8.41 -6.64 -14.87
CA ALA A 13 -7.86 -6.32 -13.56
C ALA A 13 -7.00 -5.05 -13.63
N VAL A 14 -7.00 -4.28 -12.55
CA VAL A 14 -6.09 -3.16 -12.34
C VAL A 14 -5.10 -3.57 -11.26
N MET A 15 -3.82 -3.56 -11.58
CA MET A 15 -2.74 -3.86 -10.65
C MET A 15 -2.11 -2.60 -10.08
N GLY A 16 -1.32 -2.74 -9.03
CA GLY A 16 -0.56 -1.64 -8.43
C GLY A 16 -1.32 -0.87 -7.36
N ASN A 17 -2.28 -1.48 -6.67
CA ASN A 17 -2.88 -0.91 -5.46
C ASN A 17 -1.83 -0.74 -4.36
N CYS A 18 -2.15 0.10 -3.38
CA CYS A 18 -1.38 0.30 -2.14
C CYS A 18 0.03 0.87 -2.33
N GLY A 19 0.38 1.38 -3.51
CA GLY A 19 1.65 2.08 -3.73
C GLY A 19 2.88 1.20 -3.91
N VAL A 20 2.76 -0.12 -3.80
CA VAL A 20 3.89 -1.05 -4.00
C VAL A 20 3.85 -1.62 -5.41
N THR A 21 4.80 -1.22 -6.24
CA THR A 21 4.90 -1.65 -7.65
C THR A 21 6.37 -1.88 -8.04
N PHE A 22 6.60 -2.48 -9.21
CA PHE A 22 7.95 -2.77 -9.72
C PHE A 22 8.44 -1.76 -10.76
N ALA A 23 7.76 -0.63 -10.91
CA ALA A 23 8.16 0.43 -11.83
C ALA A 23 7.65 1.81 -11.36
N PRO A 24 8.47 2.88 -11.57
CA PRO A 24 9.82 2.87 -12.15
C PRO A 24 10.84 2.14 -11.28
N CYS A 25 11.91 1.56 -11.87
CA CYS A 25 12.89 0.77 -11.15
C CYS A 25 14.26 0.79 -11.81
N LYS A 26 15.23 1.44 -11.20
CA LYS A 26 16.64 1.34 -11.64
C LYS A 26 17.19 -0.07 -11.36
N PRO A 27 18.17 -0.57 -12.11
CA PRO A 27 18.72 -1.91 -11.91
C PRO A 27 19.19 -2.20 -10.47
N GLY A 28 19.71 -1.19 -9.78
CA GLY A 28 20.16 -1.30 -8.39
C GLY A 28 19.04 -1.43 -7.36
N ASP A 29 17.81 -1.05 -7.71
CA ASP A 29 16.67 -0.98 -6.77
C ASP A 29 15.79 -2.24 -6.82
N ARG A 30 16.05 -3.16 -7.75
CA ARG A 30 15.21 -4.35 -8.02
C ARG A 30 15.05 -5.24 -6.79
N GLN A 31 16.15 -5.53 -6.12
CA GLN A 31 16.15 -6.37 -4.92
C GLN A 31 15.31 -5.75 -3.80
N MET A 32 15.47 -4.46 -3.57
CA MET A 32 14.71 -3.72 -2.55
C MET A 32 13.21 -3.74 -2.83
N LEU A 33 12.79 -3.55 -4.08
CA LEU A 33 11.38 -3.62 -4.47
C LEU A 33 10.81 -5.03 -4.31
N ALA A 34 11.60 -6.07 -4.63
CA ALA A 34 11.19 -7.46 -4.43
C ALA A 34 11.02 -7.81 -2.95
N GLU A 35 11.93 -7.37 -2.09
CA GLU A 35 11.84 -7.54 -0.63
C GLU A 35 10.65 -6.81 -0.01
N MET A 36 10.34 -5.60 -0.48
CA MET A 36 9.12 -4.90 -0.04
C MET A 36 7.86 -5.69 -0.41
N MET A 37 7.79 -6.23 -1.62
CA MET A 37 6.65 -7.03 -2.07
C MET A 37 6.53 -8.34 -1.26
N GLU A 38 7.64 -8.95 -0.87
CA GLU A 38 7.64 -10.11 0.02
C GLU A 38 6.90 -9.82 1.32
N SER A 39 7.20 -8.69 1.94
CA SER A 39 6.58 -8.32 3.22
C SER A 39 5.11 -7.91 3.10
N VAL A 40 4.69 -7.40 1.95
CA VAL A 40 3.30 -6.93 1.73
C VAL A 40 2.41 -8.08 1.26
N GLU A 41 2.91 -8.95 0.36
CA GLU A 41 2.11 -9.97 -0.34
C GLU A 41 2.52 -11.41 -0.02
N ASP A 42 3.46 -11.62 0.90
CA ASP A 42 3.98 -12.94 1.30
C ASP A 42 4.53 -13.78 0.11
N ILE A 43 5.08 -13.12 -0.91
CA ILE A 43 5.75 -13.75 -2.04
C ILE A 43 7.26 -13.63 -1.85
N PRO A 44 8.02 -14.74 -1.74
CA PRO A 44 9.47 -14.68 -1.51
C PRO A 44 10.20 -13.81 -2.54
N ALA A 45 11.06 -12.92 -2.09
CA ALA A 45 11.83 -12.02 -2.94
C ALA A 45 12.63 -12.76 -4.02
N ASP A 46 13.23 -13.90 -3.68
CA ASP A 46 13.96 -14.75 -4.64
C ASP A 46 13.05 -15.29 -5.76
N ALA A 47 11.79 -15.60 -5.43
CA ALA A 47 10.82 -16.03 -6.42
C ALA A 47 10.43 -14.88 -7.36
N ILE A 48 10.28 -13.66 -6.83
CA ILE A 48 10.03 -12.45 -7.61
C ILE A 48 11.23 -12.14 -8.51
N MET A 49 12.44 -12.14 -7.95
CA MET A 49 13.67 -11.85 -8.68
C MET A 49 13.91 -12.82 -9.85
N SER A 50 13.64 -14.12 -9.64
CA SER A 50 13.81 -15.14 -10.68
C SER A 50 12.63 -15.24 -11.64
N GLY A 51 11.44 -14.81 -11.22
CA GLY A 51 10.19 -14.93 -12.00
C GLY A 51 9.92 -13.76 -12.94
N LEU A 52 10.54 -12.61 -12.74
CA LEU A 52 10.34 -11.42 -13.54
C LEU A 52 11.52 -11.19 -14.52
N PRO A 53 11.27 -10.73 -15.75
CA PRO A 53 12.32 -10.49 -16.73
C PRO A 53 13.20 -9.27 -16.41
N TRP A 54 12.70 -8.32 -15.63
CA TRP A 54 13.38 -7.08 -15.24
C TRP A 54 13.98 -6.31 -16.44
N ASP A 55 13.27 -6.28 -17.58
CA ASP A 55 13.68 -5.64 -18.82
C ASP A 55 13.12 -4.22 -18.97
N TRP A 56 12.87 -3.54 -17.85
CA TRP A 56 12.36 -2.17 -17.76
C TRP A 56 13.10 -1.35 -16.70
N GLU A 57 13.06 -0.04 -16.85
CA GLU A 57 13.41 0.96 -15.85
C GLU A 57 12.25 1.96 -15.64
N THR A 58 11.55 2.32 -16.72
CA THR A 58 10.40 3.22 -16.68
C THR A 58 9.08 2.46 -16.57
N TYR A 59 8.03 3.17 -16.18
CA TYR A 59 6.69 2.57 -16.13
C TYR A 59 6.13 2.18 -17.50
N PRO A 60 6.30 3.00 -18.59
CA PRO A 60 5.94 2.57 -19.94
C PRO A 60 6.63 1.26 -20.39
N GLU A 61 7.93 1.12 -20.16
CA GLU A 61 8.66 -0.11 -20.47
C GLU A 61 8.14 -1.31 -19.68
N TYR A 62 7.75 -1.10 -18.40
CA TYR A 62 7.10 -2.13 -17.59
C TYR A 62 5.79 -2.60 -18.23
N LEU A 63 4.95 -1.69 -18.71
CA LEU A 63 3.72 -2.05 -19.44
C LEU A 63 4.04 -2.80 -20.74
N ASP A 64 5.07 -2.40 -21.48
CA ASP A 64 5.51 -3.08 -22.69
C ASP A 64 6.04 -4.48 -22.40
N SER A 65 6.80 -4.67 -21.34
CA SER A 65 7.24 -5.99 -20.87
C SER A 65 6.04 -6.86 -20.52
N TYR A 66 5.10 -6.31 -19.75
CA TYR A 66 3.88 -7.01 -19.40
C TYR A 66 3.01 -7.35 -20.62
N ALA A 67 2.98 -6.49 -21.64
CA ALA A 67 2.22 -6.72 -22.87
C ALA A 67 2.71 -7.98 -23.62
N LYS A 68 3.99 -8.33 -23.54
CA LYS A 68 4.59 -9.52 -24.16
C LYS A 68 4.19 -10.83 -23.48
N MET A 69 3.74 -10.78 -22.22
CA MET A 69 3.38 -11.98 -21.46
C MET A 69 2.00 -12.50 -21.87
N PRO A 70 1.81 -13.83 -22.02
CA PRO A 70 0.48 -14.39 -22.26
C PRO A 70 -0.43 -14.20 -21.04
N LYS A 71 -1.63 -13.66 -21.27
CA LYS A 71 -2.60 -13.30 -20.23
C LYS A 71 -3.98 -13.88 -20.54
N GLY A 72 -4.69 -14.31 -19.49
CA GLY A 72 -6.08 -14.77 -19.58
C GLY A 72 -7.12 -13.65 -19.40
N ILE A 73 -6.68 -12.45 -19.00
CA ILE A 73 -7.53 -11.27 -18.74
C ILE A 73 -6.86 -10.01 -19.25
N ASN A 74 -7.65 -8.94 -19.45
CA ASN A 74 -7.08 -7.62 -19.70
C ASN A 74 -6.48 -7.09 -18.41
N VAL A 75 -5.36 -6.37 -18.52
CA VAL A 75 -4.68 -5.78 -17.36
C VAL A 75 -4.29 -4.35 -17.67
N GLY A 76 -4.56 -3.46 -16.72
CA GLY A 76 -3.98 -2.15 -16.61
C GLY A 76 -3.32 -1.98 -15.26
N GLY A 77 -2.62 -0.87 -15.02
CA GLY A 77 -1.95 -0.68 -13.75
C GLY A 77 -1.85 0.78 -13.33
N MET A 78 -1.63 0.98 -12.04
CA MET A 78 -1.30 2.26 -11.43
C MET A 78 0.19 2.30 -11.12
N VAL A 79 0.81 3.48 -11.26
CA VAL A 79 2.18 3.69 -10.82
C VAL A 79 2.20 3.86 -9.30
N GLY A 80 3.09 3.14 -8.62
CA GLY A 80 3.14 3.08 -7.16
C GLY A 80 4.08 4.10 -6.54
N HIS A 81 3.67 4.67 -5.42
CA HIS A 81 4.42 5.68 -4.70
C HIS A 81 5.77 5.18 -4.20
N CYS A 82 5.84 3.93 -3.71
CA CYS A 82 7.09 3.34 -3.22
C CYS A 82 8.18 3.35 -4.28
N SER A 83 7.87 2.86 -5.49
CA SER A 83 8.83 2.83 -6.60
C SER A 83 9.17 4.23 -7.11
N VAL A 84 8.20 5.15 -7.14
CA VAL A 84 8.44 6.56 -7.53
C VAL A 84 9.37 7.25 -6.54
N ARG A 85 9.14 7.08 -5.22
CA ARG A 85 10.03 7.66 -4.19
C ARG A 85 11.43 7.07 -4.22
N ILE A 86 11.56 5.76 -4.40
CA ILE A 86 12.88 5.11 -4.50
C ILE A 86 13.62 5.61 -5.73
N ALA A 87 12.95 5.71 -6.88
CA ALA A 87 13.57 6.21 -8.10
C ALA A 87 14.03 7.67 -7.99
N ALA A 88 13.29 8.52 -7.26
CA ALA A 88 13.63 9.93 -7.03
C ALA A 88 14.66 10.13 -5.90
N MET A 89 14.53 9.42 -4.77
CA MET A 89 15.24 9.71 -3.53
C MET A 89 16.29 8.66 -3.14
N GLY A 90 16.26 7.45 -3.76
CA GLY A 90 17.11 6.34 -3.39
C GLY A 90 16.87 5.86 -1.95
N GLU A 91 17.95 5.57 -1.21
CA GLU A 91 17.89 5.10 0.18
C GLU A 91 17.15 6.05 1.13
N ARG A 92 17.18 7.36 0.88
CA ARG A 92 16.43 8.34 1.67
C ARG A 92 14.93 8.06 1.70
N ALA A 93 14.38 7.46 0.63
CA ALA A 93 12.98 7.06 0.58
C ALA A 93 12.66 5.96 1.59
N VAL A 94 13.58 4.99 1.75
CA VAL A 94 13.44 3.85 2.67
C VAL A 94 13.62 4.29 4.12
N ASP A 95 14.51 5.27 4.35
CA ASP A 95 14.75 5.86 5.67
C ASP A 95 13.66 6.88 6.09
N GLN A 96 12.55 6.92 5.34
CA GLN A 96 11.40 7.77 5.63
C GLN A 96 11.72 9.27 5.68
N HIS A 97 12.75 9.73 4.98
CA HIS A 97 13.03 11.16 4.90
C HIS A 97 11.88 11.90 4.20
N HIS A 98 11.58 13.10 4.64
CA HIS A 98 10.67 13.95 3.91
C HIS A 98 11.30 14.33 2.57
N ALA A 99 10.48 14.28 1.50
CA ALA A 99 10.91 14.74 0.19
C ALA A 99 11.16 16.24 0.21
N ASP A 100 12.26 16.68 -0.37
CA ASP A 100 12.50 18.08 -0.66
C ASP A 100 11.84 18.53 -1.98
N ALA A 101 12.02 19.78 -2.36
CA ALA A 101 11.39 20.33 -3.55
C ALA A 101 11.87 19.63 -4.85
N ASP A 102 13.15 19.28 -4.93
CA ASP A 102 13.72 18.62 -6.10
C ASP A 102 13.24 17.17 -6.19
N ASP A 103 13.13 16.48 -5.06
CA ASP A 103 12.54 15.14 -4.97
C ASP A 103 11.09 15.14 -5.49
N ILE A 104 10.27 16.11 -5.04
CA ILE A 104 8.88 16.24 -5.48
C ILE A 104 8.78 16.53 -6.98
N VAL A 105 9.66 17.39 -7.51
CA VAL A 105 9.71 17.67 -8.95
C VAL A 105 10.02 16.40 -9.73
N GLU A 106 10.99 15.60 -9.29
CA GLU A 106 11.33 14.34 -9.98
C GLU A 106 10.21 13.31 -9.85
N MET A 107 9.59 13.16 -8.69
CA MET A 107 8.42 12.29 -8.53
C MET A 107 7.27 12.70 -9.45
N CYS A 108 6.98 13.99 -9.57
CA CYS A 108 5.98 14.53 -10.48
C CYS A 108 6.31 14.20 -11.94
N ARG A 109 7.58 14.31 -12.35
CA ARG A 109 8.03 13.94 -13.69
C ARG A 109 7.81 12.45 -13.98
N LEU A 110 8.19 11.58 -13.03
CA LEU A 110 8.02 10.13 -13.17
C LEU A 110 6.54 9.72 -13.27
N VAL A 111 5.68 10.36 -12.48
CA VAL A 111 4.23 10.13 -12.54
C VAL A 111 3.64 10.63 -13.85
N GLU A 112 4.07 11.81 -14.34
CA GLU A 112 3.65 12.35 -15.65
C GLU A 112 4.03 11.40 -16.79
N GLU A 113 5.26 10.89 -16.80
CA GLU A 113 5.75 9.89 -17.74
C GLU A 113 4.90 8.62 -17.69
N ALA A 114 4.62 8.09 -16.49
CA ALA A 114 3.82 6.89 -16.30
C ALA A 114 2.39 7.04 -16.81
N ILE A 115 1.71 8.16 -16.48
CA ILE A 115 0.33 8.42 -16.93
C ILE A 115 0.28 8.60 -18.44
N ASN A 116 1.23 9.30 -19.03
CA ASN A 116 1.32 9.46 -20.50
C ASN A 116 1.65 8.13 -21.20
N GLY A 117 2.40 7.26 -20.55
CA GLY A 117 2.72 5.92 -21.00
C GLY A 117 1.62 4.87 -20.81
N GLY A 118 0.49 5.24 -20.21
CA GLY A 118 -0.67 4.35 -20.10
C GLY A 118 -1.02 3.87 -18.69
N ALA A 119 -0.39 4.41 -17.65
CA ALA A 119 -0.82 4.16 -16.29
C ALA A 119 -2.26 4.66 -16.08
N LEU A 120 -3.09 3.84 -15.42
CA LEU A 120 -4.49 4.16 -15.12
C LEU A 120 -4.64 5.11 -13.92
N GLY A 121 -3.56 5.37 -13.22
CA GLY A 121 -3.54 6.24 -12.06
C GLY A 121 -2.26 6.11 -11.24
N PHE A 122 -2.33 6.65 -10.05
CA PHE A 122 -1.28 6.61 -9.05
C PHE A 122 -1.82 5.98 -7.77
N SER A 123 -0.98 5.23 -7.06
CA SER A 123 -1.36 4.59 -5.80
C SER A 123 -0.36 4.88 -4.69
N THR A 124 -0.85 4.99 -3.45
CA THR A 124 -0.02 5.21 -2.26
C THR A 124 -0.45 4.36 -1.08
N SER A 125 0.49 4.11 -0.16
CA SER A 125 0.21 3.49 1.13
C SER A 125 0.34 4.53 2.24
N ARG A 126 -0.64 4.52 3.14
CA ARG A 126 -0.62 5.30 4.38
C ARG A 126 -0.86 4.41 5.60
N THR A 127 -0.91 3.10 5.39
CA THR A 127 -1.10 2.14 6.46
C THR A 127 0.23 1.63 7.02
N TYR A 128 0.34 1.57 8.34
CA TYR A 128 1.48 0.97 9.04
C TYR A 128 1.57 -0.57 8.83
N LEU A 129 0.56 -1.17 8.23
CA LEU A 129 0.55 -2.62 7.96
C LEU A 129 1.48 -3.01 6.81
N HIS A 130 1.79 -2.06 5.92
CA HIS A 130 2.75 -2.28 4.85
C HIS A 130 4.15 -1.95 5.36
N GLN A 131 4.95 -2.98 5.54
CA GLN A 131 6.30 -2.86 6.10
C GLN A 131 7.32 -3.52 5.18
N THR A 132 8.55 -3.07 5.28
CA THR A 132 9.72 -3.75 4.72
C THR A 132 10.09 -4.96 5.60
N PRO A 133 10.92 -5.90 5.12
CA PRO A 133 11.32 -7.08 5.92
C PRO A 133 11.96 -6.75 7.27
N ASP A 134 12.61 -5.60 7.39
CA ASP A 134 13.23 -5.10 8.62
C ASP A 134 12.26 -4.36 9.56
N GLY A 135 10.97 -4.28 9.18
CA GLY A 135 9.89 -3.73 10.01
C GLY A 135 9.70 -2.22 9.89
N ARG A 136 10.44 -1.52 9.00
CA ARG A 136 10.12 -0.13 8.64
C ARG A 136 8.88 -0.10 7.74
N GLU A 137 8.12 0.98 7.81
CA GLU A 137 7.01 1.19 6.88
C GLU A 137 7.53 1.40 5.45
N VAL A 138 6.72 1.04 4.46
CA VAL A 138 7.07 1.25 3.06
C VAL A 138 7.21 2.74 2.71
N PRO A 139 8.07 3.11 1.74
CA PRO A 139 8.25 4.49 1.32
C PRO A 139 6.93 5.17 0.94
N GLY A 140 6.71 6.36 1.47
CA GLY A 140 5.49 7.14 1.20
C GLY A 140 4.42 7.04 2.29
N THR A 141 4.51 6.09 3.24
CA THR A 141 3.54 5.98 4.36
C THR A 141 3.39 7.30 5.12
N TRP A 142 4.47 8.03 5.31
CA TRP A 142 4.50 9.30 6.03
C TRP A 142 4.70 10.51 5.10
N ALA A 143 4.41 10.34 3.81
CA ALA A 143 4.50 11.45 2.86
C ALA A 143 3.69 12.66 3.33
N ALA A 144 4.28 13.83 3.22
CA ALA A 144 3.62 15.09 3.56
C ALA A 144 2.47 15.37 2.58
N PRO A 145 1.40 16.07 3.01
CA PRO A 145 0.29 16.41 2.13
C PRO A 145 0.71 17.14 0.85
N GLU A 146 1.73 17.98 0.93
CA GLU A 146 2.27 18.74 -0.19
C GLU A 146 2.78 17.84 -1.32
N GLU A 147 3.43 16.72 -0.97
CA GLU A 147 3.91 15.72 -1.91
C GLU A 147 2.74 15.05 -2.64
N LEU A 148 1.73 14.59 -1.89
CA LEU A 148 0.55 13.95 -2.47
C LEU A 148 -0.25 14.91 -3.35
N LEU A 149 -0.39 16.17 -2.92
CA LEU A 149 -1.08 17.20 -3.69
C LEU A 149 -0.33 17.56 -4.98
N ALA A 150 1.01 17.66 -4.93
CA ALA A 150 1.82 17.95 -6.11
C ALA A 150 1.67 16.83 -7.17
N ILE A 151 1.70 15.56 -6.74
CA ILE A 151 1.45 14.42 -7.62
C ILE A 151 0.02 14.46 -8.18
N GLY A 152 -0.97 14.76 -7.34
CA GLY A 152 -2.36 14.94 -7.76
C GLY A 152 -2.51 16.03 -8.81
N ASP A 153 -1.81 17.16 -8.66
CA ASP A 153 -1.83 18.27 -9.63
C ASP A 153 -1.33 17.85 -11.02
N VAL A 154 -0.33 16.95 -11.09
CA VAL A 154 0.10 16.36 -12.37
C VAL A 154 -1.08 15.66 -13.04
N MET A 155 -1.76 14.80 -12.31
CA MET A 155 -2.91 14.05 -12.83
C MET A 155 -4.06 14.99 -13.21
N GLY A 156 -4.28 16.06 -12.44
CA GLY A 156 -5.26 17.10 -12.72
C GLY A 156 -4.96 17.83 -14.03
N ARG A 157 -3.71 18.27 -14.26
CA ARG A 157 -3.28 18.91 -15.52
C ARG A 157 -3.46 17.99 -16.73
N LEU A 158 -3.18 16.71 -16.58
CA LEU A 158 -3.36 15.72 -17.63
C LEU A 158 -4.82 15.35 -17.87
N GLY A 159 -5.70 15.63 -16.92
CA GLY A 159 -7.11 15.23 -16.96
C GLY A 159 -7.31 13.72 -16.92
N LYS A 160 -6.34 12.95 -16.41
CA LYS A 160 -6.31 11.48 -16.48
C LYS A 160 -5.98 10.86 -15.13
N GLY A 161 -6.39 9.61 -14.96
CA GLY A 161 -6.00 8.73 -13.85
C GLY A 161 -6.92 8.80 -12.63
N VAL A 162 -6.80 7.77 -11.81
CA VAL A 162 -7.44 7.63 -10.49
C VAL A 162 -6.35 7.70 -9.43
N PHE A 163 -6.59 8.40 -8.33
CA PHE A 163 -5.69 8.40 -7.19
C PHE A 163 -6.16 7.33 -6.19
N GLU A 164 -5.35 6.33 -5.94
CA GLU A 164 -5.68 5.22 -5.02
C GLU A 164 -4.88 5.34 -3.72
N CYS A 165 -5.47 4.93 -2.62
CA CYS A 165 -4.83 4.95 -1.31
C CYS A 165 -5.19 3.72 -0.46
N ALA A 166 -4.17 3.08 0.11
CA ALA A 166 -4.34 2.24 1.28
C ALA A 166 -4.33 3.16 2.51
N VAL A 167 -5.51 3.54 2.99
CA VAL A 167 -5.66 4.52 4.07
C VAL A 167 -5.20 3.98 5.43
N ASP A 168 -4.92 4.88 6.36
CA ASP A 168 -4.64 4.57 7.75
C ASP A 168 -5.96 4.26 8.49
N ASN A 169 -6.38 3.00 8.44
CA ASN A 169 -7.64 2.55 9.05
C ASN A 169 -7.54 2.24 10.55
N ASP A 170 -6.34 2.09 11.09
CA ASP A 170 -6.17 1.43 12.39
C ASP A 170 -4.89 1.88 13.12
N ARG A 171 -4.58 3.17 13.02
CA ARG A 171 -3.43 3.70 13.76
C ARG A 171 -3.64 3.53 15.26
N LYS A 172 -3.00 2.53 15.81
CA LYS A 172 -2.87 2.39 17.26
C LYS A 172 -1.99 3.51 17.78
N VAL A 173 -2.59 4.55 18.28
CA VAL A 173 -1.87 5.52 19.10
C VAL A 173 -1.32 4.75 20.32
N HIS A 174 -0.03 4.45 20.30
CA HIS A 174 0.76 3.95 21.43
C HIS A 174 0.20 2.71 22.17
N GLY A 175 -0.22 1.67 21.44
CA GLY A 175 -0.46 0.35 22.03
C GLY A 175 -1.77 0.19 22.82
N MET A 176 -2.69 1.11 22.76
CA MET A 176 -4.01 0.98 23.37
C MET A 176 -5.02 0.48 22.35
N VAL A 177 -5.46 -0.76 22.53
CA VAL A 177 -6.67 -1.28 21.87
C VAL A 177 -7.85 -0.68 22.64
N GLY A 178 -8.63 0.19 22.01
CA GLY A 178 -9.91 0.56 22.61
C GLY A 178 -10.41 1.99 22.49
N GLU A 179 -9.61 2.99 22.16
CA GLU A 179 -10.14 4.30 21.82
C GLU A 179 -10.35 4.43 20.32
N LYS A 180 -11.60 4.72 19.93
CA LYS A 180 -11.99 5.02 18.56
C LYS A 180 -11.47 6.40 18.21
N ASP A 181 -10.24 6.49 17.74
CA ASP A 181 -9.72 7.78 17.29
C ASP A 181 -10.25 8.08 15.87
N ARG A 182 -11.43 8.68 15.84
CA ARG A 182 -12.09 9.11 14.60
C ARG A 182 -11.38 10.27 13.92
N THR A 183 -10.46 10.96 14.62
CA THR A 183 -9.69 12.07 14.03
C THR A 183 -8.77 11.60 12.91
N VAL A 184 -8.33 10.34 12.96
CA VAL A 184 -7.57 9.72 11.87
C VAL A 184 -8.44 9.62 10.61
N ILE A 185 -9.68 9.14 10.75
CA ILE A 185 -10.64 9.01 9.65
C ILE A 185 -10.94 10.38 9.04
N GLU A 186 -11.24 11.35 9.88
CA GLU A 186 -11.52 12.74 9.46
C GLU A 186 -10.34 13.32 8.66
N ARG A 187 -9.13 13.13 9.13
CA ARG A 187 -7.91 13.57 8.46
C ARG A 187 -7.70 12.87 7.11
N GLU A 188 -7.89 11.55 7.05
CA GLU A 188 -7.75 10.81 5.80
C GLU A 188 -8.79 11.23 4.77
N VAL A 189 -10.06 11.43 5.16
CA VAL A 189 -11.09 11.93 4.23
C VAL A 189 -10.82 13.37 3.83
N ALA A 190 -10.32 14.23 4.74
CA ALA A 190 -10.06 15.63 4.44
C ALA A 190 -9.03 15.83 3.32
N TRP A 191 -7.86 15.17 3.39
CA TRP A 191 -6.86 15.33 2.32
C TRP A 191 -7.33 14.70 0.99
N MET A 192 -8.05 13.58 1.02
CA MET A 192 -8.63 12.97 -0.19
C MET A 192 -9.67 13.89 -0.84
N LYS A 193 -10.50 14.55 -0.03
CA LYS A 193 -11.46 15.56 -0.49
C LYS A 193 -10.75 16.73 -1.16
N ASP A 194 -9.75 17.30 -0.49
CA ASP A 194 -9.00 18.44 -1.00
C ASP A 194 -8.30 18.10 -2.32
N LEU A 195 -7.66 16.93 -2.40
CA LEU A 195 -7.03 16.44 -3.62
C LEU A 195 -8.06 16.29 -4.75
N SER A 196 -9.19 15.62 -4.48
CA SER A 196 -10.22 15.37 -5.49
C SER A 196 -10.81 16.66 -6.04
N ILE A 197 -11.21 17.60 -5.18
CA ILE A 197 -11.77 18.90 -5.58
C ILE A 197 -10.74 19.72 -6.36
N ARG A 198 -9.50 19.81 -5.85
CA ARG A 198 -8.44 20.60 -6.45
C ARG A 198 -8.06 20.13 -7.85
N THR A 199 -8.01 18.81 -8.04
CA THR A 199 -7.48 18.20 -9.26
C THR A 199 -8.55 17.77 -10.25
N GLY A 200 -9.80 17.66 -9.79
CA GLY A 200 -10.91 17.06 -10.55
C GLY A 200 -10.70 15.57 -10.83
N ARG A 201 -9.85 14.90 -10.04
CA ARG A 201 -9.58 13.47 -10.21
C ARG A 201 -10.33 12.64 -9.19
N PRO A 202 -10.84 11.47 -9.62
CA PRO A 202 -11.44 10.53 -8.67
C PRO A 202 -10.37 9.98 -7.73
N VAL A 203 -10.76 9.84 -6.46
CA VAL A 203 -9.97 9.19 -5.42
C VAL A 203 -10.66 7.91 -5.01
N THR A 204 -9.90 6.83 -4.85
CA THR A 204 -10.40 5.55 -4.32
C THR A 204 -9.51 5.09 -3.19
N PHE A 205 -10.06 4.33 -2.26
CA PHE A 205 -9.28 3.79 -1.15
C PHE A 205 -9.79 2.42 -0.72
N GLY A 206 -8.88 1.61 -0.17
CA GLY A 206 -9.22 0.31 0.40
C GLY A 206 -10.12 0.48 1.62
N PHE A 207 -11.29 -0.15 1.60
CA PHE A 207 -12.33 0.00 2.60
C PHE A 207 -12.73 -1.35 3.18
N VAL A 208 -12.53 -1.51 4.48
CA VAL A 208 -12.81 -2.77 5.18
C VAL A 208 -13.54 -2.50 6.51
N GLN A 209 -14.33 -3.48 6.94
CA GLN A 209 -14.89 -3.46 8.28
C GLN A 209 -13.80 -3.87 9.28
N ASN A 210 -13.53 -3.01 10.26
CA ASN A 210 -12.55 -3.30 11.28
C ASN A 210 -13.18 -4.08 12.44
N ARG A 211 -12.50 -5.12 12.92
CA ARG A 211 -12.96 -5.93 14.05
C ARG A 211 -13.01 -5.11 15.36
N SER A 212 -12.10 -4.17 15.53
CA SER A 212 -12.05 -3.31 16.73
C SER A 212 -13.14 -2.23 16.74
N ASP A 213 -13.66 -1.84 15.58
CA ASP A 213 -14.81 -0.94 15.41
C ASP A 213 -15.78 -1.48 14.34
N PRO A 214 -16.65 -2.45 14.69
CA PRO A 214 -17.55 -3.08 13.72
C PRO A 214 -18.51 -2.13 13.00
N ASP A 215 -18.80 -0.99 13.58
CA ASP A 215 -19.68 0.04 12.99
C ASP A 215 -18.93 1.26 12.44
N GLY A 216 -17.61 1.31 12.54
CA GLY A 216 -16.77 2.41 12.08
C GLY A 216 -16.90 2.70 10.58
N TRP A 217 -17.21 1.67 9.79
CA TRP A 217 -17.46 1.82 8.36
C TRP A 217 -18.61 2.79 8.04
N LYS A 218 -19.62 2.92 8.92
CA LYS A 218 -20.72 3.85 8.72
C LYS A 218 -20.22 5.29 8.77
N TYR A 219 -19.36 5.59 9.73
CA TYR A 219 -18.77 6.92 9.88
C TYR A 219 -17.89 7.30 8.67
N TRP A 220 -17.09 6.34 8.16
CA TRP A 220 -16.37 6.55 6.91
C TRP A 220 -17.30 6.93 5.76
N LEU A 221 -18.40 6.21 5.58
CA LEU A 221 -19.35 6.46 4.49
C LEU A 221 -20.09 7.80 4.65
N GLU A 222 -20.41 8.20 5.89
CA GLU A 222 -21.00 9.53 6.17
C GLU A 222 -20.04 10.64 5.74
N LEU A 223 -18.78 10.60 6.16
CA LEU A 223 -17.78 11.61 5.76
C LEU A 223 -17.50 11.62 4.26
N VAL A 224 -17.48 10.46 3.63
CA VAL A 224 -17.32 10.35 2.17
C VAL A 224 -18.52 10.94 1.44
N ALA A 225 -19.74 10.70 1.92
CA ALA A 225 -20.94 11.29 1.36
C ALA A 225 -20.91 12.83 1.45
N ASP A 226 -20.58 13.37 2.63
CA ASP A 226 -20.42 14.81 2.85
C ASP A 226 -19.33 15.42 1.94
N ALA A 227 -18.23 14.71 1.73
CA ALA A 227 -17.16 15.16 0.84
C ALA A 227 -17.64 15.18 -0.63
N ASN A 228 -18.38 14.17 -1.06
CA ASN A 228 -18.91 14.07 -2.42
C ASN A 228 -20.02 15.12 -2.66
N ASP A 229 -20.86 15.38 -1.68
CA ASP A 229 -21.85 16.46 -1.74
C ASP A 229 -21.19 17.85 -1.84
N ALA A 230 -19.98 17.99 -1.30
CA ALA A 230 -19.16 19.19 -1.44
C ALA A 230 -18.38 19.26 -2.77
N GLY A 231 -18.54 18.29 -3.68
CA GLY A 231 -17.96 18.28 -5.02
C GLY A 231 -16.73 17.41 -5.21
N ALA A 232 -16.36 16.59 -4.23
CA ALA A 232 -15.31 15.56 -4.41
C ALA A 232 -15.88 14.36 -5.21
N ASP A 233 -14.99 13.53 -5.73
CA ASP A 233 -15.30 12.20 -6.30
C ASP A 233 -14.47 11.15 -5.56
N ILE A 234 -14.96 10.74 -4.37
CA ILE A 234 -14.30 9.73 -3.53
C ILE A 234 -15.13 8.44 -3.56
N ARG A 235 -14.49 7.32 -3.92
CA ARG A 235 -15.13 6.02 -4.08
C ARG A 235 -14.44 4.94 -3.28
N PRO A 236 -14.97 4.55 -2.11
CA PRO A 236 -14.45 3.42 -1.36
C PRO A 236 -14.54 2.12 -2.18
N GLN A 237 -13.52 1.26 -2.10
CA GLN A 237 -13.55 -0.06 -2.72
C GLN A 237 -13.38 -1.15 -1.66
N THR A 238 -14.16 -2.19 -1.75
CA THR A 238 -14.07 -3.33 -0.85
C THR A 238 -13.88 -4.63 -1.63
N THR A 239 -13.41 -5.65 -0.94
CA THR A 239 -13.23 -6.97 -1.55
C THR A 239 -14.56 -7.67 -1.76
N THR A 240 -14.67 -8.44 -2.84
CA THR A 240 -15.85 -9.26 -3.15
C THR A 240 -15.85 -10.60 -2.40
N ARG A 241 -14.85 -10.87 -1.59
CA ARG A 241 -14.66 -12.07 -0.77
C ARG A 241 -14.06 -11.70 0.59
N GLY A 242 -14.06 -12.64 1.52
CA GLY A 242 -13.32 -12.48 2.78
C GLY A 242 -11.83 -12.26 2.51
N ILE A 243 -11.21 -11.40 3.33
CA ILE A 243 -9.77 -11.19 3.31
C ILE A 243 -9.12 -12.38 4.02
N GLY A 244 -8.30 -13.13 3.28
CA GLY A 244 -7.47 -14.19 3.84
C GLY A 244 -6.05 -13.66 4.08
N VAL A 245 -5.49 -13.96 5.25
CA VAL A 245 -4.11 -13.66 5.58
C VAL A 245 -3.42 -14.96 5.98
N LEU A 246 -2.27 -15.23 5.38
CA LEU A 246 -1.44 -16.35 5.76
C LEU A 246 -0.50 -15.90 6.87
N PHE A 247 -0.58 -16.59 8.01
CA PHE A 247 0.28 -16.33 9.15
C PHE A 247 1.35 -17.40 9.32
N GLY A 248 2.54 -17.00 9.75
CA GLY A 248 3.64 -17.90 10.05
C GLY A 248 4.55 -17.34 11.13
N LEU A 249 5.17 -18.22 11.92
CA LEU A 249 6.06 -17.79 13.01
C LEU A 249 7.33 -17.07 12.52
N ALA A 250 7.72 -17.31 11.28
CA ALA A 250 8.84 -16.63 10.66
C ALA A 250 8.49 -15.22 10.16
N ASN A 251 7.20 -14.97 9.86
CA ASN A 251 6.71 -13.73 9.29
C ASN A 251 5.79 -13.02 10.28
N ARG A 252 4.54 -12.80 9.88
CA ARG A 252 3.50 -12.19 10.71
C ARG A 252 2.67 -13.23 11.43
N THR A 253 2.21 -12.84 12.61
CA THR A 253 1.25 -13.63 13.39
C THR A 253 0.08 -12.77 13.80
N PRO A 254 -1.10 -13.37 14.12
CA PRO A 254 -2.23 -12.59 14.63
C PRO A 254 -1.93 -11.93 15.99
N PHE A 255 -0.87 -12.35 16.68
CA PHE A 255 -0.48 -11.83 17.99
C PHE A 255 0.36 -10.54 17.91
N ASP A 256 0.93 -10.22 16.75
CA ASP A 256 1.83 -9.06 16.58
C ASP A 256 1.18 -7.74 17.00
N ASN A 257 -0.11 -7.64 16.84
CA ASN A 257 -0.88 -6.44 17.12
C ASN A 257 -1.70 -6.48 18.43
N CYS A 258 -1.89 -7.64 19.03
CA CYS A 258 -2.78 -7.80 20.18
C CYS A 258 -2.09 -8.26 21.47
N SER A 259 -0.87 -8.78 21.43
CA SER A 259 -0.19 -9.30 22.61
C SER A 259 1.10 -8.57 22.94
N ARG A 260 1.25 -8.13 24.20
CA ARG A 260 2.50 -7.54 24.71
C ARG A 260 3.58 -8.60 24.85
N ALA A 261 3.20 -9.80 25.32
CA ALA A 261 4.13 -10.91 25.44
C ALA A 261 4.70 -11.32 24.08
N TRP A 262 3.87 -11.36 23.04
CA TRP A 262 4.34 -11.64 21.69
C TRP A 262 5.29 -10.58 21.17
N ARG A 263 5.00 -9.30 21.37
CA ARG A 263 5.87 -8.20 20.92
C ARG A 263 7.27 -8.28 21.51
N ALA A 264 7.42 -8.79 22.73
CA ALA A 264 8.72 -9.01 23.35
C ALA A 264 9.54 -10.10 22.64
N MET A 265 8.90 -10.94 21.81
CA MET A 265 9.59 -11.99 21.05
C MET A 265 9.99 -11.56 19.62
N ARG A 266 9.66 -10.36 19.19
CA ARG A 266 9.91 -9.93 17.79
C ARG A 266 11.36 -10.09 17.37
N GLU A 267 12.28 -9.74 18.28
CA GLU A 267 13.74 -9.77 18.04
C GLU A 267 14.34 -11.18 18.12
N LEU A 268 13.57 -12.17 18.58
CA LEU A 268 14.05 -13.54 18.69
C LEU A 268 14.08 -14.20 17.30
N ASN A 269 15.11 -15.01 17.04
CA ASN A 269 15.14 -15.84 15.86
C ASN A 269 14.09 -16.97 15.92
N PHE A 270 13.88 -17.65 14.79
CA PHE A 270 12.84 -18.68 14.68
C PHE A 270 12.95 -19.80 15.72
N THR A 271 14.18 -20.28 15.99
CA THR A 271 14.44 -21.34 16.96
C THR A 271 14.11 -20.89 18.38
N GLU A 272 14.51 -19.68 18.74
CA GLU A 272 14.22 -19.08 20.03
C GLU A 272 12.70 -18.84 20.21
N LYS A 273 12.00 -18.40 19.17
CA LYS A 273 10.54 -18.28 19.17
C LYS A 273 9.87 -19.62 19.42
N LEU A 274 10.30 -20.69 18.74
CA LEU A 274 9.75 -22.03 18.97
C LEU A 274 9.99 -22.51 20.41
N ALA A 275 11.20 -22.33 20.94
CA ALA A 275 11.51 -22.69 22.32
C ALA A 275 10.60 -21.94 23.31
N LYS A 276 10.39 -20.64 23.10
CA LYS A 276 9.53 -19.82 23.96
C LYS A 276 8.06 -20.27 23.91
N LEU A 277 7.56 -20.70 22.75
CA LEU A 277 6.19 -21.19 22.58
C LEU A 277 5.91 -22.54 23.25
N THR A 278 6.95 -23.30 23.59
CA THR A 278 6.80 -24.52 24.37
C THR A 278 6.72 -24.29 25.88
N ASP A 279 6.97 -23.05 26.34
CA ASP A 279 6.90 -22.65 27.74
C ASP A 279 5.42 -22.48 28.17
N PRO A 280 4.92 -23.28 29.14
CA PRO A 280 3.53 -23.19 29.59
C PRO A 280 3.17 -21.82 30.20
N ASP A 281 4.12 -21.16 30.87
CA ASP A 281 3.90 -19.87 31.50
C ASP A 281 3.76 -18.78 30.44
N PHE A 282 4.56 -18.85 29.38
CA PHE A 282 4.42 -17.96 28.24
C PHE A 282 3.10 -18.15 27.51
N LYS A 283 2.66 -19.41 27.34
CA LYS A 283 1.34 -19.71 26.76
C LYS A 283 0.22 -19.10 27.60
N ALA A 284 0.28 -19.23 28.92
CA ALA A 284 -0.73 -18.64 29.82
C ALA A 284 -0.75 -17.11 29.69
N GLN A 285 0.42 -16.47 29.62
CA GLN A 285 0.56 -15.04 29.44
C GLN A 285 0.01 -14.57 28.09
N LEU A 286 0.29 -15.30 27.02
CA LEU A 286 -0.19 -15.00 25.68
C LEU A 286 -1.73 -15.10 25.55
N ILE A 287 -2.34 -16.00 26.31
CA ILE A 287 -3.81 -16.16 26.38
C ILE A 287 -4.45 -15.05 27.21
N ALA A 288 -3.75 -14.55 28.20
CA ALA A 288 -4.23 -13.50 29.10
C ALA A 288 -4.15 -12.08 28.50
N ASP A 289 -3.23 -11.87 27.55
CA ASP A 289 -3.08 -10.61 26.82
C ASP A 289 -4.21 -10.37 25.81
#